data_a686092aba5ab4f07677084faa1d6019
#
_entry.id   a686092aba5ab4f07677084faa1d6019
#
_cell.length_a   1.000
_cell.length_b   1.000
_cell.length_c   1.000
_cell.angle_alpha   90.00
_cell.angle_beta   90.00
_cell.angle_gamma   90.00
#
_symmetry.space_group_name_H-M   'P 1'
#
loop_
_entity.id
_entity.type
_entity.pdbx_description
1 polymer ?
#
loop_
_entity_poly.entity_id
_entity_poly.type
_entity_poly.pdbx_seq_one_letter_code
_entity_poly.pdbx_strand_id
1 'polypeptide(L)'
;TADQILGAGSFELDFGSWSDVPAFTASSRAAVTITLSATDGLDDLATKLSAVTGLSAQVIAKGNGQFSLAVLTDTGAASAIRIRASNTLSAFDTTNNSKQIVAASDAALSVDGIAVTRSSNTIDDILPGLTLSLTATTVSPATVVAIEDPDRAEAEMRTFVDALNTTGAMLRKASKRGINGASSGPLVSDPTVAALKRSFAALTTTPLEGFGDDAVYLSNLGVRTERDGSLSFDSKVFQATMASNPAQYRAVFQSLNQTSSEGVSVALASYAAPPTGAYAFEYNSDGTASLNGEALIARTDDDGVPAFYRITGDFAGVSLRVTDSSPMSATVYFGESLIDRVRDFVAQSIAAGGDIALRTSRFETDMREKEESLEDLALSETRITDRYMVKFGAMETIVTQLKSTGNYLTSMLDAWNNAND
;
A
#
# COMPACT_ATOMS: atom_id res chain seq x y z
N THR A 1 -25.30 -49.63 15.17
CA THR A 1 -25.40 -48.28 15.76
C THR A 1 -24.09 -47.54 15.40
N ALA A 2 -24.10 -46.23 15.43
CA ALA A 2 -22.90 -45.43 15.22
C ALA A 2 -21.79 -45.78 16.26
N ASP A 3 -22.21 -46.20 17.43
CA ASP A 3 -21.32 -46.65 18.53
C ASP A 3 -20.91 -48.14 18.43
N GLN A 4 -21.16 -48.79 17.29
CA GLN A 4 -20.73 -50.17 17.09
C GLN A 4 -19.20 -50.25 17.15
N ILE A 5 -18.69 -51.02 18.11
CA ILE A 5 -17.26 -51.27 18.28
C ILE A 5 -16.69 -51.95 17.02
N LEU A 6 -15.65 -51.32 16.44
CA LEU A 6 -14.97 -51.84 15.23
C LEU A 6 -13.86 -52.85 15.56
N GLY A 7 -13.40 -52.89 16.83
CA GLY A 7 -12.28 -53.68 17.31
C GLY A 7 -10.93 -53.00 17.09
N ALA A 8 -9.96 -53.50 17.85
CA ALA A 8 -8.60 -52.98 17.75
C ALA A 8 -7.96 -53.34 16.39
N GLY A 9 -7.27 -52.38 15.79
CA GLY A 9 -6.57 -52.54 14.52
C GLY A 9 -5.94 -51.27 14.04
N SER A 10 -5.27 -51.37 12.94
CA SER A 10 -4.75 -50.21 12.22
C SER A 10 -4.91 -50.38 10.73
N PHE A 11 -5.01 -49.23 10.01
CA PHE A 11 -4.91 -49.21 8.58
C PHE A 11 -4.03 -48.06 8.12
N GLU A 12 -3.51 -48.19 6.95
CA GLU A 12 -2.65 -47.20 6.33
C GLU A 12 -3.40 -46.48 5.23
N LEU A 13 -3.27 -45.15 5.23
CA LEU A 13 -3.94 -44.24 4.30
C LEU A 13 -2.88 -43.55 3.46
N ASP A 14 -2.93 -43.76 2.16
CA ASP A 14 -2.09 -43.12 1.17
C ASP A 14 -2.88 -42.05 0.43
N PHE A 15 -2.20 -40.96 0.05
CA PHE A 15 -2.70 -39.94 -0.86
C PHE A 15 -2.06 -40.11 -2.24
N GLY A 16 -2.83 -39.85 -3.28
CA GLY A 16 -2.35 -39.99 -4.65
C GLY A 16 -3.46 -39.84 -5.69
N SER A 17 -3.32 -40.54 -6.79
CA SER A 17 -4.29 -40.55 -7.86
C SER A 17 -4.66 -41.96 -8.28
N TRP A 18 -5.91 -42.15 -8.68
CA TRP A 18 -6.37 -43.36 -9.32
C TRP A 18 -6.31 -43.19 -10.85
N SER A 19 -5.80 -44.19 -11.56
CA SER A 19 -5.90 -44.25 -13.03
C SER A 19 -7.20 -44.96 -13.47
N ASP A 20 -7.52 -44.95 -14.79
CA ASP A 20 -8.70 -45.63 -15.37
C ASP A 20 -8.71 -47.15 -15.14
N VAL A 21 -7.57 -47.75 -14.94
CA VAL A 21 -7.41 -49.13 -14.45
C VAL A 21 -7.20 -48.98 -12.93
N PRO A 22 -7.71 -49.89 -12.03
CA PRO A 22 -7.63 -49.73 -10.60
C PRO A 22 -6.20 -49.81 -10.06
N ALA A 23 -5.37 -48.89 -10.53
CA ALA A 23 -3.98 -48.70 -10.13
C ALA A 23 -3.88 -47.35 -9.42
N PHE A 24 -3.34 -47.36 -8.19
CA PHE A 24 -3.12 -46.21 -7.39
C PHE A 24 -1.66 -45.75 -7.48
N THR A 25 -1.45 -44.50 -7.85
CA THR A 25 -0.13 -43.88 -7.84
C THR A 25 -0.06 -42.99 -6.61
N ALA A 26 0.78 -43.35 -5.63
CA ALA A 26 0.97 -42.54 -4.43
C ALA A 26 1.64 -41.19 -4.76
N SER A 27 1.17 -40.12 -4.10
CA SER A 27 1.82 -38.80 -4.16
C SER A 27 3.08 -38.77 -3.27
N SER A 28 3.79 -37.66 -3.26
CA SER A 28 4.94 -37.44 -2.37
C SER A 28 4.55 -37.29 -0.90
N ARG A 29 3.25 -37.17 -0.60
CA ARG A 29 2.74 -37.07 0.75
C ARG A 29 2.93 -38.40 1.49
N ALA A 30 3.48 -38.33 2.72
CA ALA A 30 3.69 -39.53 3.55
C ALA A 30 2.37 -40.24 3.88
N ALA A 31 2.37 -41.54 3.87
CA ALA A 31 1.24 -42.34 4.32
C ALA A 31 0.95 -42.08 5.80
N VAL A 32 -0.33 -42.13 6.16
CA VAL A 32 -0.79 -41.90 7.55
C VAL A 32 -1.34 -43.22 8.12
N THR A 33 -0.84 -43.63 9.27
CA THR A 33 -1.37 -44.80 9.99
C THR A 33 -2.46 -44.35 10.94
N ILE A 34 -3.66 -44.91 10.81
CA ILE A 34 -4.79 -44.73 11.74
C ILE A 34 -4.91 -45.97 12.58
N THR A 35 -4.83 -45.77 13.90
CA THR A 35 -4.92 -46.89 14.90
C THR A 35 -6.23 -46.75 15.69
N LEU A 36 -6.97 -47.84 15.77
CA LEU A 36 -8.17 -48.00 16.56
C LEU A 36 -7.89 -48.85 17.80
N SER A 37 -8.44 -48.44 18.94
CA SER A 37 -8.47 -49.20 20.17
C SER A 37 -9.59 -50.26 20.14
N ALA A 38 -9.60 -51.17 21.11
CA ALA A 38 -10.63 -52.20 21.22
C ALA A 38 -12.05 -51.66 21.51
N THR A 39 -12.16 -50.39 21.89
CA THR A 39 -13.41 -49.72 22.26
C THR A 39 -13.84 -48.69 21.22
N ASP A 40 -13.05 -48.39 20.16
CA ASP A 40 -13.37 -47.40 19.20
C ASP A 40 -14.54 -47.84 18.29
N GLY A 41 -15.47 -46.92 18.07
CA GLY A 41 -16.60 -47.04 17.19
C GLY A 41 -16.40 -46.32 15.84
N LEU A 42 -17.49 -46.26 15.08
CA LEU A 42 -17.46 -45.61 13.76
C LEU A 42 -17.27 -44.07 13.87
N ASP A 43 -17.81 -43.45 14.93
CA ASP A 43 -17.67 -42.02 15.19
C ASP A 43 -16.22 -41.66 15.63
N ASP A 44 -15.56 -42.55 16.39
CA ASP A 44 -14.14 -42.39 16.77
C ASP A 44 -13.26 -42.49 15.52
N LEU A 45 -13.57 -43.40 14.61
CA LEU A 45 -12.88 -43.53 13.32
C LEU A 45 -13.06 -42.26 12.47
N ALA A 46 -14.29 -41.72 12.39
CA ALA A 46 -14.54 -40.47 11.68
C ALA A 46 -13.74 -39.29 12.25
N THR A 47 -13.69 -39.22 13.58
CA THR A 47 -12.89 -38.20 14.30
C THR A 47 -11.41 -38.29 14.00
N LYS A 48 -10.85 -39.53 14.08
CA LYS A 48 -9.43 -39.77 13.78
C LYS A 48 -9.06 -39.48 12.31
N LEU A 49 -9.95 -39.78 11.37
CA LEU A 49 -9.76 -39.44 9.96
C LEU A 49 -9.84 -37.93 9.72
N SER A 50 -10.80 -37.26 10.35
CA SER A 50 -10.93 -35.79 10.25
C SER A 50 -9.75 -35.02 10.88
N ALA A 51 -9.00 -35.65 11.77
CA ALA A 51 -7.77 -35.08 12.33
C ALA A 51 -6.61 -35.08 11.31
N VAL A 52 -6.71 -35.84 10.22
CA VAL A 52 -5.71 -35.86 9.14
C VAL A 52 -5.95 -34.66 8.23
N THR A 53 -4.95 -33.82 8.08
CA THR A 53 -5.03 -32.63 7.20
C THR A 53 -5.50 -33.01 5.80
N GLY A 54 -6.47 -32.26 5.26
CA GLY A 54 -7.04 -32.49 3.92
C GLY A 54 -8.06 -33.63 3.87
N LEU A 55 -8.54 -34.12 5.02
CA LEU A 55 -9.65 -35.06 5.11
C LEU A 55 -10.78 -34.52 5.96
N SER A 56 -12.00 -34.87 5.56
CA SER A 56 -13.21 -34.69 6.36
C SER A 56 -13.98 -36.01 6.34
N ALA A 57 -14.29 -36.56 7.50
CA ALA A 57 -15.02 -37.81 7.61
C ALA A 57 -16.23 -37.63 8.49
N GLN A 58 -17.34 -38.23 8.07
CA GLN A 58 -18.59 -38.20 8.81
C GLN A 58 -19.34 -39.54 8.72
N VAL A 59 -20.09 -39.83 9.77
CA VAL A 59 -20.95 -41.00 9.82
C VAL A 59 -22.35 -40.62 9.29
N ILE A 60 -22.81 -41.34 8.30
CA ILE A 60 -24.13 -41.11 7.68
C ILE A 60 -25.08 -42.26 8.05
N ALA A 61 -26.18 -41.96 8.65
CA ALA A 61 -27.27 -42.92 8.92
C ALA A 61 -28.07 -43.21 7.62
N LYS A 62 -28.08 -44.49 7.20
CA LYS A 62 -28.81 -44.93 6.00
C LYS A 62 -30.27 -45.31 6.28
N GLY A 63 -30.70 -45.26 7.51
CA GLY A 63 -31.98 -45.85 7.97
C GLY A 63 -31.85 -47.32 8.35
N ASN A 64 -32.89 -47.89 8.96
CA ASN A 64 -32.92 -49.27 9.44
C ASN A 64 -31.73 -49.72 10.34
N GLY A 65 -31.15 -48.78 11.10
CA GLY A 65 -30.00 -49.03 11.95
C GLY A 65 -28.67 -49.22 11.23
N GLN A 66 -28.58 -48.95 9.91
CA GLN A 66 -27.38 -49.02 9.13
C GLN A 66 -26.68 -47.67 9.07
N PHE A 67 -25.32 -47.67 9.10
CA PHE A 67 -24.49 -46.50 9.03
C PHE A 67 -23.39 -46.68 7.98
N SER A 68 -22.96 -45.61 7.37
CA SER A 68 -21.81 -45.54 6.46
C SER A 68 -20.88 -44.45 6.87
N LEU A 69 -19.59 -44.69 6.70
CA LEU A 69 -18.57 -43.68 6.82
C LEU A 69 -18.36 -43.02 5.43
N ALA A 70 -18.58 -41.73 5.35
CA ALA A 70 -18.20 -40.91 4.19
C ALA A 70 -16.89 -40.21 4.50
N VAL A 71 -15.93 -40.29 3.59
CA VAL A 71 -14.65 -39.58 3.69
C VAL A 71 -14.51 -38.71 2.44
N LEU A 72 -14.30 -37.41 2.69
CA LEU A 72 -14.05 -36.41 1.65
C LEU A 72 -12.60 -35.96 1.75
N THR A 73 -12.00 -35.74 0.60
CA THR A 73 -10.64 -35.21 0.47
C THR A 73 -10.69 -33.77 -0.02
N ASP A 74 -9.58 -33.05 0.11
CA ASP A 74 -9.39 -31.81 -0.63
C ASP A 74 -9.54 -32.03 -2.14
N THR A 75 -9.73 -30.94 -2.90
CA THR A 75 -9.81 -30.97 -4.36
C THR A 75 -8.47 -31.32 -4.98
N GLY A 76 -8.49 -31.74 -6.25
CA GLY A 76 -7.31 -32.05 -7.04
C GLY A 76 -7.07 -33.55 -7.20
N ALA A 77 -6.59 -33.95 -8.38
CA ALA A 77 -6.38 -35.35 -8.76
C ALA A 77 -5.43 -36.12 -7.82
N ALA A 78 -4.44 -35.42 -7.26
CA ALA A 78 -3.46 -35.99 -6.32
C ALA A 78 -3.99 -36.13 -4.87
N SER A 79 -5.22 -35.68 -4.62
CA SER A 79 -5.89 -35.74 -3.30
C SER A 79 -6.73 -37.00 -3.11
N ALA A 80 -6.79 -37.90 -4.11
CA ALA A 80 -7.45 -39.18 -3.93
C ALA A 80 -6.78 -39.98 -2.83
N ILE A 81 -7.57 -40.81 -2.11
CA ILE A 81 -7.08 -41.64 -1.04
C ILE A 81 -7.18 -43.13 -1.39
N ARG A 82 -6.23 -43.88 -0.83
CA ARG A 82 -6.29 -45.33 -0.75
C ARG A 82 -6.14 -45.77 0.71
N ILE A 83 -7.10 -46.58 1.18
CA ILE A 83 -7.03 -47.19 2.51
C ILE A 83 -6.64 -48.63 2.35
N ARG A 84 -5.54 -49.03 2.97
CA ARG A 84 -5.10 -50.40 3.08
C ARG A 84 -5.43 -50.89 4.49
N ALA A 85 -6.43 -51.77 4.56
CA ALA A 85 -6.93 -52.31 5.80
C ALA A 85 -6.96 -53.84 5.78
N SER A 86 -6.77 -54.44 6.94
CA SER A 86 -6.76 -55.91 7.11
C SER A 86 -7.58 -56.35 8.30
N ASN A 87 -7.83 -57.65 8.42
CA ASN A 87 -8.53 -58.29 9.53
C ASN A 87 -9.93 -57.68 9.77
N THR A 88 -10.22 -57.27 11.00
CA THR A 88 -11.51 -56.71 11.42
C THR A 88 -11.91 -55.45 10.65
N LEU A 89 -10.91 -54.69 10.15
CA LEU A 89 -11.08 -53.41 9.45
C LEU A 89 -11.13 -53.55 7.93
N SER A 90 -11.05 -54.77 7.39
CA SER A 90 -11.06 -55.03 5.91
C SER A 90 -12.28 -54.44 5.19
N ALA A 91 -13.38 -54.18 5.94
CA ALA A 91 -14.55 -53.50 5.40
C ALA A 91 -14.25 -52.07 4.92
N PHE A 92 -13.19 -51.44 5.41
CA PHE A 92 -12.76 -50.09 5.01
C PHE A 92 -11.69 -50.09 3.92
N ASP A 93 -11.20 -51.26 3.49
CA ASP A 93 -10.21 -51.34 2.44
C ASP A 93 -10.73 -50.79 1.11
N THR A 94 -9.92 -49.96 0.45
CA THR A 94 -10.24 -49.33 -0.82
C THR A 94 -9.20 -49.61 -1.92
N THR A 95 -8.37 -50.65 -1.76
CA THR A 95 -7.27 -50.96 -2.68
C THR A 95 -7.70 -51.22 -4.11
N ASN A 96 -8.95 -51.63 -4.33
CA ASN A 96 -9.53 -51.91 -5.64
C ASN A 96 -10.42 -50.76 -6.16
N ASN A 97 -10.40 -49.58 -5.55
CA ASN A 97 -11.23 -48.45 -5.94
C ASN A 97 -12.75 -48.67 -5.88
N SER A 98 -13.23 -49.82 -5.36
CA SER A 98 -14.65 -50.20 -5.40
C SER A 98 -15.57 -49.31 -4.56
N LYS A 99 -15.02 -48.46 -3.72
CA LYS A 99 -15.75 -47.59 -2.79
C LYS A 99 -15.67 -46.10 -3.12
N GLN A 100 -14.96 -45.73 -4.18
CA GLN A 100 -14.90 -44.36 -4.63
C GLN A 100 -16.23 -43.98 -5.29
N ILE A 101 -16.91 -42.95 -4.75
CA ILE A 101 -18.19 -42.44 -5.27
C ILE A 101 -17.93 -41.31 -6.27
N VAL A 102 -16.96 -40.44 -5.96
CA VAL A 102 -16.56 -39.35 -6.81
C VAL A 102 -15.06 -39.42 -7.03
N ALA A 103 -14.65 -39.39 -8.28
CA ALA A 103 -13.23 -39.37 -8.63
C ALA A 103 -12.63 -38.00 -8.31
N ALA A 104 -11.46 -38.01 -7.67
CA ALA A 104 -10.67 -36.81 -7.51
C ALA A 104 -10.13 -36.38 -8.88
N SER A 105 -10.31 -35.11 -9.20
CA SER A 105 -9.85 -34.50 -10.44
C SER A 105 -9.38 -33.09 -10.23
N ASP A 106 -8.50 -32.61 -11.08
CA ASP A 106 -8.11 -31.22 -11.12
C ASP A 106 -9.19 -30.38 -11.78
N ALA A 107 -9.27 -29.12 -11.35
CA ALA A 107 -10.06 -28.12 -12.02
C ALA A 107 -9.46 -27.82 -13.39
N ALA A 108 -10.24 -28.02 -14.46
CA ALA A 108 -9.84 -27.70 -15.82
C ALA A 108 -10.75 -26.61 -16.38
N LEU A 109 -10.15 -25.51 -16.86
CA LEU A 109 -10.85 -24.39 -17.46
C LEU A 109 -10.09 -23.88 -18.68
N SER A 110 -10.77 -23.13 -19.52
CA SER A 110 -10.14 -22.40 -20.63
C SER A 110 -10.38 -20.91 -20.44
N VAL A 111 -9.34 -20.10 -20.47
CA VAL A 111 -9.38 -18.64 -20.41
C VAL A 111 -8.92 -18.11 -21.75
N ASP A 112 -9.80 -17.44 -22.49
CA ASP A 112 -9.53 -16.90 -23.83
C ASP A 112 -8.91 -17.93 -24.79
N GLY A 113 -9.38 -19.20 -24.70
CA GLY A 113 -8.88 -20.31 -25.52
C GLY A 113 -7.63 -21.01 -24.96
N ILE A 114 -7.02 -20.51 -23.91
CA ILE A 114 -5.87 -21.10 -23.23
C ILE A 114 -6.36 -22.09 -22.17
N ALA A 115 -5.98 -23.37 -22.30
CA ALA A 115 -6.32 -24.40 -21.32
C ALA A 115 -5.46 -24.24 -20.05
N VAL A 116 -6.13 -24.21 -18.91
CA VAL A 116 -5.50 -24.09 -17.59
C VAL A 116 -6.00 -25.21 -16.69
N THR A 117 -5.10 -25.83 -15.94
CA THR A 117 -5.42 -26.88 -14.96
C THR A 117 -4.87 -26.50 -13.59
N ARG A 118 -5.69 -26.64 -12.54
CA ARG A 118 -5.31 -26.37 -11.13
C ARG A 118 -5.87 -27.44 -10.22
N SER A 119 -5.16 -27.73 -9.14
CA SER A 119 -5.59 -28.70 -8.14
C SER A 119 -6.71 -28.17 -7.22
N SER A 120 -6.99 -26.88 -7.26
CA SER A 120 -8.04 -26.22 -6.47
C SER A 120 -9.13 -25.65 -7.36
N ASN A 121 -10.38 -25.68 -6.88
CA ASN A 121 -11.49 -24.95 -7.50
C ASN A 121 -11.48 -23.43 -7.17
N THR A 122 -10.65 -22.99 -6.23
CA THR A 122 -10.40 -21.57 -5.96
C THR A 122 -9.04 -21.22 -6.56
N ILE A 123 -9.04 -20.35 -7.55
CA ILE A 123 -7.91 -20.03 -8.42
C ILE A 123 -7.68 -18.52 -8.38
N ASP A 124 -6.53 -18.08 -7.93
CA ASP A 124 -6.17 -16.67 -7.72
C ASP A 124 -4.89 -16.26 -8.48
N ASP A 125 -4.33 -17.16 -9.28
CA ASP A 125 -3.05 -16.98 -9.93
C ASP A 125 -3.12 -16.83 -11.47
N ILE A 126 -4.33 -16.83 -12.06
CA ILE A 126 -4.49 -16.70 -13.52
C ILE A 126 -4.57 -15.22 -13.93
N LEU A 127 -5.33 -14.44 -13.20
CA LEU A 127 -5.52 -13.01 -13.48
C LEU A 127 -5.20 -12.20 -12.22
N PRO A 128 -4.28 -11.24 -12.29
CA PRO A 128 -3.93 -10.42 -11.14
C PRO A 128 -5.15 -9.75 -10.51
N GLY A 129 -5.34 -9.95 -9.20
CA GLY A 129 -6.43 -9.33 -8.45
C GLY A 129 -7.80 -10.01 -8.60
N LEU A 130 -7.90 -11.13 -9.32
CA LEU A 130 -9.13 -11.87 -9.47
C LEU A 130 -9.00 -13.28 -8.87
N THR A 131 -9.96 -13.65 -8.01
CA THR A 131 -10.10 -15.02 -7.52
C THR A 131 -11.31 -15.68 -8.19
N LEU A 132 -11.09 -16.76 -8.91
CA LEU A 132 -12.13 -17.56 -9.53
C LEU A 132 -12.52 -18.71 -8.60
N SER A 133 -13.82 -18.84 -8.30
CA SER A 133 -14.36 -20.01 -7.58
C SER A 133 -15.22 -20.83 -8.54
N LEU A 134 -14.74 -22.01 -8.88
CA LEU A 134 -15.43 -22.93 -9.78
C LEU A 134 -16.41 -23.78 -8.99
N THR A 135 -17.71 -23.67 -9.30
CA THR A 135 -18.78 -24.38 -8.61
C THR A 135 -19.37 -25.53 -9.44
N ALA A 136 -19.27 -25.42 -10.76
CA ALA A 136 -19.79 -26.42 -11.69
C ALA A 136 -19.10 -26.29 -13.07
N THR A 137 -19.26 -27.33 -13.90
CA THR A 137 -18.87 -27.26 -15.31
C THR A 137 -19.87 -26.42 -16.11
N THR A 138 -19.37 -25.62 -17.06
CA THR A 138 -20.20 -24.82 -17.96
C THR A 138 -20.33 -25.48 -19.32
N VAL A 139 -21.51 -25.37 -19.93
CA VAL A 139 -21.76 -25.83 -21.32
C VAL A 139 -21.45 -24.76 -22.36
N SER A 140 -21.40 -23.48 -21.93
CA SER A 140 -21.07 -22.33 -22.76
C SER A 140 -20.07 -21.47 -22.01
N PRO A 141 -19.21 -20.71 -22.73
CA PRO A 141 -18.30 -19.78 -22.09
C PRO A 141 -19.06 -18.79 -21.19
N ALA A 142 -18.52 -18.54 -20.01
CA ALA A 142 -18.99 -17.49 -19.12
C ALA A 142 -18.12 -16.25 -19.32
N THR A 143 -18.74 -15.08 -19.47
CA THR A 143 -18.02 -13.83 -19.53
C THR A 143 -17.82 -13.27 -18.11
N VAL A 144 -16.60 -13.04 -17.73
CA VAL A 144 -16.27 -12.37 -16.46
C VAL A 144 -16.07 -10.90 -16.75
N VAL A 145 -16.88 -10.06 -16.12
CA VAL A 145 -16.78 -8.61 -16.23
C VAL A 145 -16.39 -8.06 -14.86
N ALA A 146 -15.27 -7.33 -14.81
CA ALA A 146 -14.92 -6.57 -13.62
C ALA A 146 -15.75 -5.29 -13.58
N ILE A 147 -16.56 -5.13 -12.55
CA ILE A 147 -17.35 -3.92 -12.30
C ILE A 147 -16.75 -3.24 -11.07
N GLU A 148 -16.48 -1.94 -11.18
CA GLU A 148 -16.10 -1.15 -10.01
C GLU A 148 -17.30 -1.07 -9.06
N ASP A 149 -17.06 -1.36 -7.79
CA ASP A 149 -18.05 -1.22 -6.71
C ASP A 149 -18.12 0.27 -6.30
N PRO A 150 -19.21 0.99 -6.61
CA PRO A 150 -19.30 2.42 -6.33
C PRO A 150 -19.27 2.74 -4.83
N ASP A 151 -19.78 1.86 -3.97
CA ASP A 151 -19.80 2.08 -2.53
C ASP A 151 -18.41 1.94 -1.93
N ARG A 152 -17.65 0.95 -2.40
CA ARG A 152 -16.25 0.79 -2.03
C ARG A 152 -15.40 1.95 -2.56
N ALA A 153 -15.58 2.33 -3.81
CA ALA A 153 -14.90 3.46 -4.42
C ALA A 153 -15.17 4.77 -3.66
N GLU A 154 -16.42 4.99 -3.21
CA GLU A 154 -16.79 6.13 -2.37
C GLU A 154 -16.07 6.11 -1.03
N ALA A 155 -16.00 4.96 -0.36
CA ALA A 155 -15.30 4.82 0.92
C ALA A 155 -13.80 5.09 0.78
N GLU A 156 -13.18 4.62 -0.28
CA GLU A 156 -11.76 4.88 -0.60
C GLU A 156 -11.52 6.38 -0.88
N MET A 157 -12.41 7.02 -1.65
CA MET A 157 -12.33 8.46 -1.93
C MET A 157 -12.50 9.30 -0.66
N ARG A 158 -13.43 8.95 0.24
CA ARG A 158 -13.58 9.63 1.54
C ARG A 158 -12.33 9.52 2.38
N THR A 159 -11.78 8.32 2.50
CA THR A 159 -10.53 8.08 3.23
C THR A 159 -9.38 8.93 2.69
N PHE A 160 -9.28 9.02 1.37
CA PHE A 160 -8.26 9.83 0.71
C PHE A 160 -8.45 11.34 0.96
N VAL A 161 -9.69 11.85 0.83
CA VAL A 161 -10.01 13.26 1.14
C VAL A 161 -9.75 13.59 2.60
N ASP A 162 -10.07 12.70 3.53
CA ASP A 162 -9.81 12.88 4.96
C ASP A 162 -8.29 12.92 5.28
N ALA A 163 -7.49 12.10 4.61
CA ALA A 163 -6.04 12.15 4.73
C ALA A 163 -5.45 13.47 4.22
N LEU A 164 -5.92 13.95 3.07
CA LEU A 164 -5.54 15.27 2.55
C LEU A 164 -5.97 16.40 3.50
N ASN A 165 -7.19 16.35 4.04
CA ASN A 165 -7.69 17.33 5.01
C ASN A 165 -6.85 17.35 6.27
N THR A 166 -6.46 16.19 6.79
CA THR A 166 -5.60 16.08 7.98
C THR A 166 -4.26 16.74 7.74
N THR A 167 -3.61 16.45 6.62
CA THR A 167 -2.33 17.06 6.25
C THR A 167 -2.45 18.55 6.03
N GLY A 168 -3.48 19.01 5.29
CA GLY A 168 -3.76 20.42 5.08
C GLY A 168 -4.04 21.18 6.38
N ALA A 169 -4.76 20.56 7.33
CA ALA A 169 -5.04 21.14 8.64
C ALA A 169 -3.75 21.33 9.46
N MET A 170 -2.82 20.39 9.41
CA MET A 170 -1.50 20.53 10.08
C MET A 170 -0.73 21.71 9.51
N LEU A 171 -0.66 21.86 8.19
CA LEU A 171 0.01 23.00 7.54
C LEU A 171 -0.67 24.33 7.89
N ARG A 172 -2.01 24.38 7.87
CA ARG A 172 -2.78 25.57 8.26
C ARG A 172 -2.55 25.93 9.73
N LYS A 173 -2.58 24.95 10.65
CA LYS A 173 -2.33 25.16 12.08
C LYS A 173 -0.92 25.70 12.34
N ALA A 174 0.10 25.11 11.70
CA ALA A 174 1.49 25.55 11.84
C ALA A 174 1.71 27.00 11.37
N SER A 175 1.03 27.42 10.29
CA SER A 175 1.17 28.74 9.66
C SER A 175 0.05 29.73 10.01
N LYS A 176 -0.84 29.42 10.97
CA LYS A 176 -1.97 30.29 11.34
C LYS A 176 -1.47 31.61 11.92
N ARG A 177 -2.02 32.74 11.45
CA ARG A 177 -1.81 34.03 12.08
C ARG A 177 -2.79 34.19 13.24
N GLY A 178 -2.29 34.57 14.41
CA GLY A 178 -3.13 34.93 15.56
C GLY A 178 -3.92 36.20 15.28
N ILE A 179 -5.20 36.20 15.64
CA ILE A 179 -6.12 37.36 15.51
C ILE A 179 -6.82 37.52 16.85
N ASN A 180 -7.07 38.75 17.27
CA ASN A 180 -7.81 39.09 18.51
C ASN A 180 -7.22 38.44 19.77
N GLY A 181 -5.89 38.46 19.93
CA GLY A 181 -5.21 37.91 21.11
C GLY A 181 -4.95 36.40 21.07
N ALA A 182 -5.39 35.70 20.03
CA ALA A 182 -5.05 34.31 19.84
C ALA A 182 -3.59 34.16 19.41
N SER A 183 -2.90 33.10 19.90
CA SER A 183 -1.52 32.81 19.54
C SER A 183 -1.39 32.43 18.05
N SER A 184 -0.35 32.94 17.41
CA SER A 184 0.04 32.51 16.07
C SER A 184 0.60 31.09 16.09
N GLY A 185 0.50 30.41 14.97
CA GLY A 185 1.19 29.14 14.79
C GLY A 185 2.72 29.33 14.77
N PRO A 186 3.48 28.32 15.15
CA PRO A 186 4.94 28.41 15.30
C PRO A 186 5.69 28.76 14.00
N LEU A 187 5.08 28.55 12.86
CA LEU A 187 5.67 28.77 11.52
C LEU A 187 4.89 29.81 10.70
N VAL A 188 4.24 30.78 11.36
CA VAL A 188 3.34 31.77 10.73
C VAL A 188 4.00 32.59 9.63
N SER A 189 5.28 32.87 9.72
CA SER A 189 6.05 33.67 8.75
C SER A 189 7.09 32.84 7.99
N ASP A 190 7.01 31.54 8.08
CA ASP A 190 7.98 30.65 7.43
C ASP A 190 7.67 30.53 5.92
N PRO A 191 8.62 30.94 5.05
CA PRO A 191 8.41 30.92 3.60
C PRO A 191 8.33 29.48 3.04
N THR A 192 9.02 28.52 3.66
CA THR A 192 8.98 27.11 3.27
C THR A 192 7.59 26.54 3.49
N VAL A 193 6.99 26.77 4.66
CA VAL A 193 5.62 26.33 4.95
C VAL A 193 4.61 27.01 4.02
N ALA A 194 4.83 28.27 3.69
CA ALA A 194 3.99 28.98 2.73
C ALA A 194 4.10 28.37 1.30
N ALA A 195 5.29 27.95 0.91
CA ALA A 195 5.51 27.24 -0.37
C ALA A 195 4.85 25.85 -0.37
N LEU A 196 5.08 25.06 0.68
CA LEU A 196 4.46 23.73 0.83
C LEU A 196 2.92 23.81 0.80
N LYS A 197 2.33 24.81 1.45
CA LYS A 197 0.88 25.02 1.37
C LYS A 197 0.38 25.30 -0.05
N ARG A 198 1.11 26.11 -0.83
CA ARG A 198 0.73 26.39 -2.23
C ARG A 198 0.85 25.14 -3.07
N SER A 199 1.96 24.39 -2.96
CA SER A 199 2.16 23.15 -3.70
C SER A 199 1.13 22.10 -3.31
N PHE A 200 0.81 21.97 -2.02
CA PHE A 200 -0.24 21.08 -1.54
C PHE A 200 -1.64 21.46 -2.09
N ALA A 201 -1.98 22.75 -2.11
CA ALA A 201 -3.24 23.20 -2.69
C ALA A 201 -3.29 22.94 -4.21
N ALA A 202 -2.16 23.06 -4.90
CA ALA A 202 -2.08 22.77 -6.32
C ALA A 202 -2.43 21.30 -6.66
N LEU A 203 -2.10 20.35 -5.78
CA LEU A 203 -2.44 18.93 -5.98
C LEU A 203 -3.94 18.70 -6.21
N THR A 204 -4.78 19.47 -5.51
CA THR A 204 -6.25 19.29 -5.56
C THR A 204 -6.96 20.24 -6.51
N THR A 205 -6.29 21.29 -7.00
CA THR A 205 -6.87 22.28 -7.90
C THR A 205 -6.42 22.13 -9.34
N THR A 206 -5.27 21.50 -9.58
CA THR A 206 -4.76 21.22 -10.93
C THR A 206 -5.48 20.00 -11.52
N PRO A 207 -6.00 20.09 -12.75
CA PRO A 207 -6.65 18.95 -13.39
C PRO A 207 -5.66 17.79 -13.63
N LEU A 208 -6.21 16.57 -13.71
CA LEU A 208 -5.49 15.37 -14.08
C LEU A 208 -5.64 15.20 -15.60
N GLU A 209 -4.55 15.36 -16.31
CA GLU A 209 -4.49 15.24 -17.78
C GLU A 209 -4.01 13.84 -18.19
N GLY A 210 -4.30 13.43 -19.43
CA GLY A 210 -3.85 12.18 -20.00
C GLY A 210 -4.71 10.96 -19.62
N PHE A 211 -5.95 11.17 -19.18
CA PHE A 211 -6.93 10.13 -18.88
C PHE A 211 -8.05 10.02 -19.92
N GLY A 212 -7.85 10.60 -21.09
CA GLY A 212 -8.77 10.72 -22.22
C GLY A 212 -8.62 12.08 -22.87
N ASP A 213 -9.60 12.45 -23.71
CA ASP A 213 -9.60 13.72 -24.41
C ASP A 213 -9.83 14.91 -23.47
N ASP A 214 -10.59 14.69 -22.40
CA ASP A 214 -10.90 15.70 -21.39
C ASP A 214 -10.06 15.50 -20.12
N ALA A 215 -9.65 16.61 -19.54
CA ALA A 215 -8.98 16.61 -18.24
C ALA A 215 -9.96 16.26 -17.10
N VAL A 216 -9.50 15.47 -16.12
CA VAL A 216 -10.30 15.08 -14.95
C VAL A 216 -10.12 16.10 -13.84
N TYR A 217 -11.22 16.69 -13.39
CA TYR A 217 -11.25 17.60 -12.25
C TYR A 217 -11.78 16.88 -11.01
N LEU A 218 -11.19 17.12 -9.86
CA LEU A 218 -11.69 16.55 -8.59
C LEU A 218 -13.11 17.00 -8.27
N SER A 219 -13.53 18.17 -8.75
CA SER A 219 -14.92 18.66 -8.62
C SER A 219 -15.93 17.75 -9.32
N ASN A 220 -15.55 17.09 -10.40
CA ASN A 220 -16.39 16.11 -11.09
C ASN A 220 -16.61 14.86 -10.24
N LEU A 221 -15.63 14.53 -9.37
CA LEU A 221 -15.69 13.46 -8.40
C LEU A 221 -16.26 13.91 -7.04
N GLY A 222 -16.93 15.06 -6.99
CA GLY A 222 -17.57 15.58 -5.78
C GLY A 222 -16.62 16.22 -4.77
N VAL A 223 -15.32 16.35 -5.05
CA VAL A 223 -14.36 16.97 -4.14
C VAL A 223 -14.22 18.45 -4.46
N ARG A 224 -14.48 19.32 -3.48
CA ARG A 224 -14.40 20.77 -3.62
C ARG A 224 -13.47 21.37 -2.58
N THR A 225 -12.73 22.38 -2.97
CA THR A 225 -11.89 23.16 -2.05
C THR A 225 -12.71 24.30 -1.46
N GLU A 226 -12.81 24.33 -0.15
CA GLU A 226 -13.50 25.38 0.62
C GLU A 226 -12.61 26.61 0.79
N ARG A 227 -13.21 27.75 1.24
CA ARG A 227 -12.48 29.03 1.42
C ARG A 227 -11.33 28.95 2.42
N ASP A 228 -11.43 28.06 3.40
CA ASP A 228 -10.37 27.85 4.38
C ASP A 228 -9.29 26.88 3.89
N GLY A 229 -9.44 26.34 2.68
CA GLY A 229 -8.54 25.39 2.06
C GLY A 229 -8.77 23.94 2.54
N SER A 230 -9.88 23.64 3.22
CA SER A 230 -10.33 22.28 3.44
C SER A 230 -11.02 21.72 2.21
N LEU A 231 -11.10 20.40 2.14
CA LEU A 231 -11.81 19.69 1.08
C LEU A 231 -13.14 19.19 1.61
N SER A 232 -14.22 19.42 0.88
CA SER A 232 -15.51 18.80 1.09
C SER A 232 -15.76 17.71 0.05
N PHE A 233 -16.52 16.68 0.41
CA PHE A 233 -16.86 15.59 -0.48
C PHE A 233 -18.38 15.43 -0.60
N ASP A 234 -18.90 15.50 -1.83
CA ASP A 234 -20.30 15.33 -2.18
C ASP A 234 -20.52 13.94 -2.79
N SER A 235 -21.10 13.04 -1.99
CA SER A 235 -21.41 11.67 -2.39
C SER A 235 -22.34 11.59 -3.60
N LYS A 236 -23.32 12.51 -3.73
CA LYS A 236 -24.28 12.47 -4.84
C LYS A 236 -23.59 12.78 -6.18
N VAL A 237 -22.69 13.75 -6.19
CA VAL A 237 -21.90 14.08 -7.38
C VAL A 237 -20.98 12.91 -7.72
N PHE A 238 -20.33 12.31 -6.73
CA PHE A 238 -19.47 11.15 -6.91
C PHE A 238 -20.22 9.97 -7.52
N GLN A 239 -21.35 9.56 -6.93
CA GLN A 239 -22.18 8.47 -7.42
C GLN A 239 -22.69 8.70 -8.85
N ALA A 240 -23.08 9.94 -9.18
CA ALA A 240 -23.50 10.29 -10.53
C ALA A 240 -22.35 10.14 -11.55
N THR A 241 -21.14 10.52 -11.15
CA THR A 241 -19.94 10.36 -12.02
C THR A 241 -19.56 8.89 -12.16
N MET A 242 -19.59 8.10 -11.08
CA MET A 242 -19.35 6.66 -11.14
C MET A 242 -20.33 5.94 -12.06
N ALA A 243 -21.59 6.36 -12.10
CA ALA A 243 -22.59 5.79 -12.99
C ALA A 243 -22.39 6.18 -14.47
N SER A 244 -21.89 7.39 -14.76
CA SER A 244 -21.74 7.91 -16.12
C SER A 244 -20.36 7.71 -16.71
N ASN A 245 -19.30 7.88 -15.93
CA ASN A 245 -17.90 7.77 -16.35
C ASN A 245 -16.99 7.31 -15.18
N PRO A 246 -16.98 6.01 -14.84
CA PRO A 246 -16.15 5.47 -13.75
C PRO A 246 -14.64 5.62 -14.01
N ALA A 247 -14.24 5.84 -15.28
CA ALA A 247 -12.82 6.03 -15.60
C ALA A 247 -12.22 7.28 -14.93
N GLN A 248 -13.03 8.31 -14.64
CA GLN A 248 -12.56 9.49 -13.92
C GLN A 248 -12.08 9.18 -12.48
N TYR A 249 -12.72 8.22 -11.82
CA TYR A 249 -12.26 7.76 -10.50
C TYR A 249 -10.87 7.14 -10.55
N ARG A 250 -10.57 6.36 -11.60
CA ARG A 250 -9.25 5.72 -11.76
C ARG A 250 -8.12 6.74 -11.82
N ALA A 251 -8.37 7.93 -12.40
CA ALA A 251 -7.38 9.01 -12.47
C ALA A 251 -6.88 9.47 -11.08
N VAL A 252 -7.63 9.20 -10.01
CA VAL A 252 -7.17 9.53 -8.65
C VAL A 252 -6.15 8.51 -8.14
N PHE A 253 -6.34 7.22 -8.43
CA PHE A 253 -5.59 6.13 -7.79
C PHE A 253 -4.62 5.39 -8.71
N GLN A 254 -4.78 5.50 -10.03
CA GLN A 254 -3.99 4.73 -10.98
C GLN A 254 -3.52 5.60 -12.14
N SER A 255 -2.21 5.67 -12.33
CA SER A 255 -1.62 6.27 -13.54
C SER A 255 -1.93 5.40 -14.75
N LEU A 256 -2.12 6.04 -15.90
CA LEU A 256 -2.60 5.40 -17.12
C LEU A 256 -1.66 5.70 -18.29
N ASN A 257 -1.36 4.65 -19.05
CA ASN A 257 -0.68 4.75 -20.34
C ASN A 257 -1.53 3.95 -21.34
N GLN A 258 -2.23 4.63 -22.22
CA GLN A 258 -3.14 3.99 -23.17
C GLN A 258 -3.15 4.70 -24.51
N THR A 259 -3.80 4.09 -25.48
CA THR A 259 -4.02 4.66 -26.80
C THR A 259 -5.50 4.67 -27.13
N SER A 260 -5.92 5.57 -28.02
CA SER A 260 -7.29 5.64 -28.52
C SER A 260 -7.62 4.53 -29.55
N SER A 261 -6.63 3.72 -29.96
CA SER A 261 -6.77 2.67 -30.97
C SER A 261 -6.33 1.33 -30.42
N GLU A 262 -7.13 0.29 -30.57
CA GLU A 262 -6.77 -1.09 -30.22
C GLU A 262 -5.60 -1.64 -31.07
N GLY A 263 -5.36 -1.04 -32.25
CA GLY A 263 -4.24 -1.41 -33.14
C GLY A 263 -2.88 -0.89 -32.67
N VAL A 264 -2.84 -0.07 -31.61
CA VAL A 264 -1.59 0.46 -31.04
C VAL A 264 -1.56 0.21 -29.55
N SER A 265 -0.46 -0.32 -29.06
CA SER A 265 -0.22 -0.43 -27.61
C SER A 265 1.00 0.38 -27.21
N VAL A 266 0.96 0.96 -25.98
CA VAL A 266 2.04 1.76 -25.41
C VAL A 266 2.68 1.03 -24.25
N ALA A 267 4.01 1.05 -24.20
CA ALA A 267 4.81 0.56 -23.08
C ALA A 267 5.84 1.61 -22.69
N LEU A 268 6.12 1.71 -21.39
CA LEU A 268 7.11 2.61 -20.83
C LEU A 268 8.27 1.81 -20.24
N ALA A 269 9.49 2.24 -20.54
CA ALA A 269 10.66 1.78 -19.79
C ALA A 269 10.59 2.31 -18.34
N SER A 270 11.25 1.63 -17.40
CA SER A 270 11.22 1.99 -15.97
C SER A 270 11.75 3.41 -15.66
N TYR A 271 12.53 3.97 -16.56
CA TYR A 271 13.07 5.33 -16.45
C TYR A 271 12.27 6.38 -17.24
N ALA A 272 11.26 5.95 -18.01
CA ALA A 272 10.47 6.85 -18.85
C ALA A 272 9.52 7.69 -17.99
N ALA A 273 9.54 8.99 -18.20
CA ALA A 273 8.67 9.95 -17.53
C ALA A 273 8.11 10.94 -18.56
N PRO A 274 7.26 10.47 -19.51
CA PRO A 274 6.67 11.35 -20.48
C PRO A 274 5.79 12.40 -19.79
N PRO A 275 5.69 13.62 -20.31
CA PRO A 275 4.78 14.62 -19.78
C PRO A 275 3.33 14.10 -19.82
N THR A 276 2.54 14.48 -18.80
CA THR A 276 1.11 14.14 -18.76
C THR A 276 0.36 14.86 -19.89
N GLY A 277 -0.58 14.16 -20.53
CA GLY A 277 -1.37 14.74 -21.62
C GLY A 277 -1.79 13.74 -22.67
N ALA A 278 -2.36 14.29 -23.77
CA ALA A 278 -2.80 13.56 -24.94
C ALA A 278 -1.92 13.97 -26.14
N TYR A 279 -1.32 13.00 -26.82
CA TYR A 279 -0.33 13.23 -27.87
C TYR A 279 -0.70 12.49 -29.15
N ALA A 280 -0.65 13.18 -30.27
CA ALA A 280 -0.94 12.59 -31.56
C ALA A 280 0.15 11.57 -31.94
N PHE A 281 -0.27 10.37 -32.27
CA PHE A 281 0.56 9.32 -32.88
C PHE A 281 0.12 9.13 -34.33
N GLU A 282 1.09 9.09 -35.22
CA GLU A 282 0.87 8.84 -36.66
C GLU A 282 1.75 7.69 -37.11
N TYR A 283 1.16 6.72 -37.79
CA TYR A 283 1.86 5.66 -38.48
C TYR A 283 1.56 5.79 -39.99
N ASN A 284 2.62 5.95 -40.77
CA ASN A 284 2.54 6.28 -42.21
C ASN A 284 2.65 5.05 -43.11
N SER A 285 2.20 5.21 -44.37
CA SER A 285 2.27 4.17 -45.40
C SER A 285 3.70 3.76 -45.78
N ASP A 286 4.69 4.60 -45.53
CA ASP A 286 6.11 4.33 -45.74
C ASP A 286 6.79 3.56 -44.58
N GLY A 287 6.02 3.15 -43.57
CA GLY A 287 6.52 2.44 -42.40
C GLY A 287 7.18 3.36 -41.35
N THR A 288 7.09 4.67 -41.49
CA THR A 288 7.56 5.63 -40.46
C THR A 288 6.47 5.92 -39.46
N ALA A 289 6.87 6.31 -38.23
CA ALA A 289 5.94 6.78 -37.23
C ALA A 289 6.45 8.01 -36.49
N SER A 290 5.51 8.80 -35.97
CA SER A 290 5.80 9.96 -35.14
C SER A 290 4.88 10.03 -33.91
N LEU A 291 5.40 10.62 -32.83
CA LEU A 291 4.64 10.95 -31.62
C LEU A 291 4.77 12.46 -31.36
N ASN A 292 3.64 13.15 -31.33
CA ASN A 292 3.59 14.61 -31.21
C ASN A 292 4.44 15.35 -32.25
N GLY A 293 4.47 14.82 -33.49
CA GLY A 293 5.29 15.34 -34.59
C GLY A 293 6.78 14.97 -34.52
N GLU A 294 7.23 14.31 -33.49
CA GLU A 294 8.61 13.84 -33.35
C GLU A 294 8.77 12.41 -33.92
N ALA A 295 9.72 12.23 -34.85
CA ALA A 295 9.95 10.94 -35.48
C ALA A 295 10.41 9.90 -34.47
N LEU A 296 9.86 8.71 -34.57
CA LEU A 296 10.21 7.54 -33.75
C LEU A 296 11.19 6.63 -34.49
N ILE A 297 11.98 5.87 -33.74
CA ILE A 297 12.91 4.89 -34.29
C ILE A 297 12.16 3.57 -34.44
N ALA A 298 12.09 3.07 -35.69
CA ALA A 298 11.46 1.79 -35.98
C ALA A 298 12.32 0.62 -35.50
N ARG A 299 11.68 -0.38 -34.94
CA ARG A 299 12.23 -1.68 -34.58
C ARG A 299 11.15 -2.74 -34.87
N THR A 300 11.58 -3.95 -35.16
CA THR A 300 10.70 -5.11 -35.16
C THR A 300 10.91 -5.83 -33.81
N ASP A 301 9.83 -6.15 -33.12
CA ASP A 301 9.92 -6.93 -31.88
C ASP A 301 10.20 -8.43 -32.17
N ASP A 302 10.33 -9.21 -31.11
CA ASP A 302 10.65 -10.63 -31.20
C ASP A 302 9.53 -11.46 -31.87
N ASP A 303 8.29 -10.91 -31.90
CA ASP A 303 7.12 -11.52 -32.56
C ASP A 303 6.97 -11.06 -34.01
N GLY A 304 7.87 -10.23 -34.52
CA GLY A 304 7.83 -9.69 -35.89
C GLY A 304 6.89 -8.50 -36.07
N VAL A 305 6.38 -7.92 -34.98
CA VAL A 305 5.45 -6.79 -35.02
C VAL A 305 6.24 -5.46 -35.01
N PRO A 306 5.84 -4.45 -35.84
CA PRO A 306 6.47 -3.14 -35.82
C PRO A 306 6.35 -2.47 -34.44
N ALA A 307 7.46 -2.06 -33.89
CA ALA A 307 7.55 -1.28 -32.67
C ALA A 307 8.35 -0.01 -32.91
N PHE A 308 7.91 1.09 -32.32
CA PHE A 308 8.48 2.41 -32.47
C PHE A 308 8.85 2.96 -31.11
N TYR A 309 10.06 3.49 -30.96
CA TYR A 309 10.55 3.95 -29.67
C TYR A 309 11.33 5.25 -29.76
N ARG A 310 11.47 5.92 -28.64
CA ARG A 310 12.27 7.13 -28.51
C ARG A 310 13.32 6.96 -27.41
N ILE A 311 14.53 7.46 -27.69
CA ILE A 311 15.65 7.36 -26.76
C ILE A 311 16.07 8.70 -26.15
N THR A 312 15.53 9.80 -26.66
CA THR A 312 15.86 11.16 -26.20
C THR A 312 14.61 12.05 -26.17
N GLY A 313 14.67 13.16 -25.44
CA GLY A 313 13.59 14.13 -25.30
C GLY A 313 12.53 13.68 -24.30
N ASP A 314 11.38 14.35 -24.33
CA ASP A 314 10.28 14.19 -23.39
C ASP A 314 9.65 12.79 -23.43
N PHE A 315 9.74 12.12 -24.58
CA PHE A 315 9.23 10.76 -24.77
C PHE A 315 10.32 9.68 -24.70
N ALA A 316 11.47 9.96 -24.11
CA ALA A 316 12.53 8.96 -23.96
C ALA A 316 12.03 7.76 -23.16
N GLY A 317 12.24 6.55 -23.69
CA GLY A 317 11.77 5.30 -23.07
C GLY A 317 10.31 4.92 -23.38
N VAL A 318 9.59 5.73 -24.17
CA VAL A 318 8.29 5.37 -24.72
C VAL A 318 8.49 4.40 -25.89
N SER A 319 7.73 3.31 -25.90
CA SER A 319 7.66 2.33 -26.99
C SER A 319 6.19 2.15 -27.41
N LEU A 320 5.93 2.20 -28.69
CA LEU A 320 4.62 2.01 -29.31
C LEU A 320 4.67 0.82 -30.24
N ARG A 321 3.81 -0.17 -30.02
CA ARG A 321 3.70 -1.36 -30.84
C ARG A 321 2.45 -1.26 -31.70
N VAL A 322 2.61 -1.46 -33.00
CA VAL A 322 1.54 -1.35 -33.98
C VAL A 322 1.19 -2.72 -34.52
N THR A 323 -0.01 -3.20 -34.19
CA THR A 323 -0.47 -4.54 -34.61
C THR A 323 -1.20 -4.53 -35.95
N ASP A 324 -1.74 -3.37 -36.38
CA ASP A 324 -2.32 -3.17 -37.69
C ASP A 324 -1.32 -2.45 -38.58
N SER A 325 -0.90 -3.11 -39.68
CA SER A 325 0.07 -2.54 -40.64
C SER A 325 -0.50 -1.47 -41.54
N SER A 326 -1.78 -1.13 -41.43
CA SER A 326 -2.40 -0.03 -42.17
C SER A 326 -2.00 1.34 -41.61
N PRO A 327 -1.79 2.39 -42.44
CA PRO A 327 -1.58 3.72 -41.94
C PRO A 327 -2.70 4.16 -41.02
N MET A 328 -2.33 4.73 -39.85
CA MET A 328 -3.31 5.11 -38.85
C MET A 328 -2.88 6.34 -38.06
N SER A 329 -3.86 7.03 -37.51
CA SER A 329 -3.67 8.07 -36.51
C SER A 329 -4.34 7.62 -35.19
N ALA A 330 -3.65 7.79 -34.07
CA ALA A 330 -4.17 7.51 -32.75
C ALA A 330 -3.72 8.59 -31.77
N THR A 331 -4.41 8.71 -30.66
CA THR A 331 -3.97 9.55 -29.55
C THR A 331 -3.34 8.65 -28.47
N VAL A 332 -2.17 9.01 -27.98
CA VAL A 332 -1.50 8.36 -26.86
C VAL A 332 -1.70 9.23 -25.63
N TYR A 333 -2.21 8.63 -24.57
CA TYR A 333 -2.50 9.30 -23.32
C TYR A 333 -1.48 8.86 -22.26
N PHE A 334 -0.86 9.83 -21.60
CA PHE A 334 0.01 9.63 -20.43
C PHE A 334 -0.62 10.36 -19.25
N GLY A 335 -1.25 9.61 -18.37
CA GLY A 335 -1.94 10.10 -17.19
C GLY A 335 -1.19 9.76 -15.91
N GLU A 336 -0.82 10.78 -15.13
CA GLU A 336 -0.28 10.62 -13.78
C GLU A 336 -1.40 10.75 -12.76
N SER A 337 -1.59 9.73 -11.93
CA SER A 337 -2.65 9.72 -10.91
C SER A 337 -2.41 10.76 -9.82
N LEU A 338 -3.51 11.19 -9.17
CA LEU A 338 -3.38 12.10 -8.04
C LEU A 338 -2.55 11.49 -6.90
N ILE A 339 -2.70 10.20 -6.63
CA ILE A 339 -1.94 9.53 -5.56
C ILE A 339 -0.44 9.50 -5.88
N ASP A 340 -0.06 9.32 -7.15
CA ASP A 340 1.34 9.39 -7.58
C ASP A 340 1.89 10.82 -7.44
N ARG A 341 1.13 11.85 -7.84
CA ARG A 341 1.50 13.25 -7.59
C ARG A 341 1.68 13.57 -6.11
N VAL A 342 0.78 13.05 -5.25
CA VAL A 342 0.91 13.21 -3.78
C VAL A 342 2.15 12.49 -3.27
N ARG A 343 2.40 11.28 -3.72
CA ARG A 343 3.60 10.51 -3.35
C ARG A 343 4.88 11.26 -3.73
N ASP A 344 4.95 11.77 -4.94
CA ASP A 344 6.12 12.47 -5.45
C ASP A 344 6.31 13.82 -4.74
N PHE A 345 5.24 14.56 -4.47
CA PHE A 345 5.29 15.75 -3.63
C PHE A 345 5.86 15.45 -2.23
N VAL A 346 5.38 14.40 -1.58
CA VAL A 346 5.90 13.99 -0.26
C VAL A 346 7.37 13.57 -0.36
N ALA A 347 7.72 12.72 -1.32
CA ALA A 347 9.08 12.24 -1.51
C ALA A 347 10.07 13.39 -1.74
N GLN A 348 9.72 14.35 -2.60
CA GLN A 348 10.53 15.54 -2.85
C GLN A 348 10.65 16.44 -1.60
N SER A 349 9.56 16.62 -0.86
CA SER A 349 9.56 17.48 0.33
C SER A 349 10.47 16.96 1.45
N ILE A 350 10.55 15.62 1.63
CA ILE A 350 11.33 14.98 2.70
C ILE A 350 12.73 14.51 2.25
N ALA A 351 13.04 14.56 0.97
CA ALA A 351 14.37 14.19 0.46
C ALA A 351 15.48 14.99 1.15
N ALA A 352 16.72 14.49 1.16
CA ALA A 352 17.85 15.14 1.83
C ALA A 352 18.11 16.58 1.37
N GLY A 353 17.76 16.94 0.13
CA GLY A 353 17.77 18.32 -0.40
C GLY A 353 16.40 18.98 -0.47
N GLY A 354 15.37 18.35 0.09
CA GLY A 354 13.99 18.84 0.06
C GLY A 354 13.74 19.97 1.05
N ASP A 355 12.63 20.67 0.85
CA ASP A 355 12.28 21.87 1.61
C ASP A 355 12.23 21.62 3.12
N ILE A 356 11.69 20.48 3.56
CA ILE A 356 11.60 20.13 4.98
C ILE A 356 12.98 19.87 5.57
N ALA A 357 13.80 19.07 4.90
CA ALA A 357 15.13 18.71 5.38
C ALA A 357 16.04 19.95 5.49
N LEU A 358 16.03 20.80 4.45
CA LEU A 358 16.80 22.06 4.46
C LEU A 358 16.31 23.01 5.58
N ARG A 359 15.00 23.06 5.81
CA ARG A 359 14.46 23.93 6.88
C ARG A 359 14.80 23.39 8.27
N THR A 360 14.73 22.07 8.47
CA THR A 360 15.15 21.43 9.72
C THR A 360 16.62 21.73 10.03
N SER A 361 17.51 21.55 9.06
CA SER A 361 18.93 21.84 9.22
C SER A 361 19.21 23.31 9.57
N ARG A 362 18.44 24.25 8.99
CA ARG A 362 18.55 25.67 9.36
C ARG A 362 18.10 25.91 10.80
N PHE A 363 16.99 25.31 11.23
CA PHE A 363 16.54 25.44 12.63
C PHE A 363 17.57 24.89 13.63
N GLU A 364 18.19 23.75 13.31
CA GLU A 364 19.26 23.17 14.13
C GLU A 364 20.48 24.11 14.23
N THR A 365 20.82 24.78 13.14
CA THR A 365 21.89 25.78 13.12
C THR A 365 21.52 27.01 13.94
N ASP A 366 20.32 27.56 13.72
CA ASP A 366 19.80 28.72 14.46
C ASP A 366 19.73 28.42 15.97
N MET A 367 19.33 27.21 16.37
CA MET A 367 19.29 26.79 17.77
C MET A 367 20.69 26.78 18.38
N ARG A 368 21.68 26.18 17.71
CA ARG A 368 23.06 26.13 18.18
C ARG A 368 23.64 27.54 18.36
N GLU A 369 23.41 28.43 17.38
CA GLU A 369 23.86 29.82 17.48
C GLU A 369 23.22 30.57 18.67
N LYS A 370 21.96 30.26 18.97
CA LYS A 370 21.29 30.84 20.16
C LYS A 370 21.82 30.26 21.46
N GLU A 371 22.12 28.99 21.53
CA GLU A 371 22.76 28.32 22.66
C GLU A 371 24.12 28.95 22.95
N GLU A 372 24.99 29.11 21.93
CA GLU A 372 26.27 29.79 22.04
C GLU A 372 26.12 31.24 22.53
N SER A 373 25.11 31.96 22.00
CA SER A 373 24.83 33.35 22.42
C SER A 373 24.38 33.42 23.88
N LEU A 374 23.62 32.44 24.38
CA LEU A 374 23.21 32.35 25.76
C LEU A 374 24.39 32.04 26.69
N GLU A 375 25.31 31.20 26.28
CA GLU A 375 26.53 30.87 27.01
C GLU A 375 27.44 32.11 27.12
N ASP A 376 27.65 32.84 26.03
CA ASP A 376 28.40 34.09 26.01
C ASP A 376 27.78 35.17 26.93
N LEU A 377 26.44 35.24 26.95
CA LEU A 377 25.72 36.15 27.83
C LEU A 377 25.94 35.74 29.30
N ALA A 378 25.87 34.48 29.65
CA ALA A 378 26.12 33.98 31.01
C ALA A 378 27.57 34.26 31.46
N LEU A 379 28.55 34.06 30.58
CA LEU A 379 29.94 34.40 30.84
C LEU A 379 30.13 35.91 31.01
N SER A 380 29.40 36.73 30.25
CA SER A 380 29.42 38.18 30.39
C SER A 380 28.78 38.65 31.73
N GLU A 381 27.68 38.03 32.13
CA GLU A 381 27.02 38.26 33.42
C GLU A 381 27.98 37.93 34.57
N THR A 382 28.63 36.77 34.52
CA THR A 382 29.63 36.39 35.53
C THR A 382 30.76 37.42 35.63
N ARG A 383 31.34 37.83 34.50
CA ARG A 383 32.39 38.84 34.46
C ARG A 383 31.95 40.20 35.01
N ILE A 384 30.73 40.63 34.76
CA ILE A 384 30.14 41.83 35.30
C ILE A 384 29.96 41.71 36.81
N THR A 385 29.44 40.59 37.29
CA THR A 385 29.24 40.30 38.71
C THR A 385 30.57 40.31 39.45
N ASP A 386 31.57 39.64 38.96
CA ASP A 386 32.91 39.61 39.57
C ASP A 386 33.53 41.01 39.64
N ARG A 387 33.40 41.80 38.55
CA ARG A 387 33.89 43.18 38.54
C ARG A 387 33.17 44.05 39.59
N TYR A 388 31.88 43.88 39.79
CA TYR A 388 31.15 44.59 40.84
C TYR A 388 31.53 44.10 42.24
N MET A 389 31.71 42.80 42.44
CA MET A 389 32.18 42.22 43.70
C MET A 389 33.52 42.80 44.12
N VAL A 390 34.49 42.89 43.16
CA VAL A 390 35.80 43.53 43.41
C VAL A 390 35.63 45.00 43.78
N LYS A 391 34.80 45.76 43.04
CA LYS A 391 34.52 47.17 43.37
C LYS A 391 33.90 47.36 44.72
N PHE A 392 32.90 46.55 45.07
CA PHE A 392 32.27 46.58 46.37
C PHE A 392 33.24 46.24 47.51
N GLY A 393 34.08 45.21 47.33
CA GLY A 393 35.10 44.86 48.30
C GLY A 393 36.15 45.96 48.51
N ALA A 394 36.58 46.63 47.39
CA ALA A 394 37.44 47.81 47.52
C ALA A 394 36.78 48.97 48.23
N MET A 395 35.49 49.27 47.94
CA MET A 395 34.72 50.30 48.60
C MET A 395 34.54 49.99 50.09
N GLU A 396 34.25 48.77 50.48
CA GLU A 396 34.11 48.30 51.86
C GLU A 396 35.43 48.50 52.63
N THR A 397 36.55 48.16 51.99
CA THR A 397 37.90 48.44 52.55
C THR A 397 38.13 49.89 52.81
N ILE A 398 37.81 50.80 51.85
CA ILE A 398 37.93 52.25 51.99
C ILE A 398 37.02 52.73 53.07
N VAL A 399 35.76 52.31 53.14
CA VAL A 399 34.80 52.68 54.18
C VAL A 399 35.28 52.25 55.55
N THR A 400 35.88 51.04 55.65
CA THR A 400 36.46 50.58 56.95
C THR A 400 37.64 51.37 57.34
N GLN A 401 38.56 51.77 56.42
CA GLN A 401 39.68 52.64 56.68
C GLN A 401 39.21 54.06 57.15
N LEU A 402 38.21 54.62 56.42
CA LEU A 402 37.65 55.92 56.81
C LEU A 402 37.04 55.88 58.21
N LYS A 403 36.29 54.78 58.52
CA LYS A 403 35.72 54.56 59.84
C LYS A 403 36.79 54.44 60.93
N SER A 404 37.86 53.69 60.65
CA SER A 404 39.03 53.57 61.52
C SER A 404 39.75 54.94 61.72
N THR A 405 39.92 55.71 60.66
CA THR A 405 40.49 57.08 60.74
C THR A 405 39.59 58.02 61.51
N GLY A 406 38.26 57.93 61.33
CA GLY A 406 37.30 58.71 62.11
C GLY A 406 37.38 58.35 63.57
N ASN A 407 37.41 57.08 63.94
CA ASN A 407 37.58 56.68 65.36
C ASN A 407 38.92 57.15 65.97
N TYR A 408 39.98 57.13 65.20
CA TYR A 408 41.31 57.66 65.64
C TYR A 408 41.24 59.16 65.90
N LEU A 409 40.63 59.95 64.99
CA LEU A 409 40.43 61.37 65.15
C LEU A 409 39.58 61.69 66.36
N THR A 410 38.49 60.93 66.59
CA THR A 410 37.64 61.10 67.79
C THR A 410 38.45 60.83 69.07
N SER A 411 39.23 59.74 69.13
CA SER A 411 40.12 59.43 70.26
C SER A 411 41.18 60.53 70.53
N MET A 412 41.72 61.16 69.47
CA MET A 412 42.65 62.27 69.59
C MET A 412 41.96 63.55 70.13
N LEU A 413 40.72 63.82 69.67
CA LEU A 413 39.93 64.90 70.16
C LEU A 413 39.54 64.72 71.65
N ASP A 414 39.14 63.51 72.02
CA ASP A 414 38.87 63.17 73.44
C ASP A 414 40.12 63.30 74.30
N ALA A 415 41.28 62.84 73.84
CA ALA A 415 42.54 62.99 74.56
C ALA A 415 42.97 64.47 74.68
N TRP A 416 42.72 65.29 73.64
CA TRP A 416 43.01 66.74 73.69
C TRP A 416 42.08 67.51 74.69
N ASN A 417 40.78 67.19 74.63
CA ASN A 417 39.81 67.77 75.57
C ASN A 417 40.14 67.42 77.04
N ASN A 418 40.54 66.12 77.27
CA ASN A 418 40.93 65.69 78.62
C ASN A 418 42.30 66.19 79.09
N ALA A 419 43.14 66.78 78.23
CA ALA A 419 44.40 67.36 78.56
C ALA A 419 44.28 68.89 78.90
N ASN A 420 43.09 69.50 78.63
CA ASN A 420 42.84 70.94 78.86
C ASN A 420 41.84 71.21 80.01
N ASP A 421 41.34 70.15 80.71
CA ASP A 421 40.67 70.19 81.98
C ASP A 421 41.68 69.84 83.07
#